data_c781342429e8f5885ebd2193f905b0ae
#
_entry.id   c781342429e8f5885ebd2193f905b0ae
#
_cell.length_a   1.000
_cell.length_b   1.000
_cell.length_c   1.000
_cell.angle_alpha   90.00
_cell.angle_beta   90.00
_cell.angle_gamma   90.00
#
_symmetry.space_group_name_H-M   'P 1'
#
loop_
_entity.id
_entity.type
_entity.pdbx_description
1 polymer ?
#
loop_
_entity_poly.entity_id
_entity_poly.type
_entity_poly.pdbx_seq_one_letter_code
_entity_poly.pdbx_strand_id
1 'polypeptide(L)'
;MLFCLASASGKTVKNHPFVSIADSILDNVLNLYQTEDGLLTETYPVNPDQKITYLAGGAQQNGTLKASFLWPYSGMMSGCVAMYQATGDKKYKTILEKRILPGLEQYWDGERLPACYQSYPVKYGQHGRYYDDNIWIALDYCDYYRLTKKADYLKKAIALYEYIYSGWSDELGG
;
A
#
# COMPACT_ATOMS: atom_id res chain seq x y z
N MET A 1 23.13 2.49 -24.24
CA MET A 1 21.91 3.01 -24.88
C MET A 1 21.15 3.81 -23.83
N LEU A 2 21.24 5.16 -23.91
CA LEU A 2 20.69 6.07 -22.89
C LEU A 2 19.20 6.25 -23.20
N PHE A 3 18.30 5.69 -22.38
CA PHE A 3 16.88 6.03 -22.44
C PHE A 3 16.69 7.39 -21.77
N CYS A 4 16.59 8.43 -22.57
CA CYS A 4 16.10 9.74 -22.17
C CYS A 4 14.60 9.62 -21.93
N LEU A 5 14.17 9.42 -20.67
CA LEU A 5 12.78 9.59 -20.27
C LEU A 5 12.47 11.10 -20.35
N ALA A 6 11.78 11.50 -21.40
CA ALA A 6 11.23 12.84 -21.52
C ALA A 6 10.34 13.12 -20.29
N SER A 7 10.74 14.11 -19.48
CA SER A 7 9.88 14.66 -18.43
C SER A 7 8.70 15.34 -19.12
N ALA A 8 7.55 14.66 -19.14
CA ALA A 8 6.31 15.29 -19.58
C ALA A 8 6.05 16.53 -18.71
N SER A 9 5.87 17.67 -19.35
CA SER A 9 5.61 18.94 -18.70
C SER A 9 4.41 18.80 -17.74
N GLY A 10 4.65 18.92 -16.44
CA GLY A 10 3.64 18.69 -15.37
C GLY A 10 2.41 19.62 -15.41
N LYS A 11 2.32 20.53 -16.35
CA LYS A 11 1.16 21.41 -16.55
C LYS A 11 -0.01 20.74 -17.27
N THR A 12 0.27 19.76 -18.15
CA THR A 12 -0.75 19.10 -18.97
C THR A 12 -1.50 18.02 -18.20
N VAL A 13 -0.85 17.39 -17.23
CA VAL A 13 -1.42 16.25 -16.49
C VAL A 13 -2.41 16.71 -15.43
N LYS A 14 -2.18 17.84 -14.74
CA LYS A 14 -3.07 18.33 -13.67
C LYS A 14 -4.51 18.57 -14.10
N ASN A 15 -4.74 18.90 -15.35
CA ASN A 15 -6.07 19.20 -15.91
C ASN A 15 -6.67 18.01 -16.66
N HIS A 16 -6.03 16.84 -16.62
CA HIS A 16 -6.57 15.67 -17.29
C HIS A 16 -7.78 15.12 -16.52
N PRO A 17 -8.90 14.76 -17.19
CA PRO A 17 -10.11 14.29 -16.52
C PRO A 17 -9.87 13.07 -15.62
N PHE A 18 -8.91 12.20 -15.93
CA PHE A 18 -8.57 11.07 -15.07
C PHE A 18 -7.93 11.49 -13.74
N VAL A 19 -7.27 12.65 -13.67
CA VAL A 19 -6.74 13.18 -12.40
C VAL A 19 -7.87 13.53 -11.45
N SER A 20 -8.93 14.20 -11.93
CA SER A 20 -10.10 14.52 -11.10
C SER A 20 -10.87 13.27 -10.66
N ILE A 21 -10.96 12.26 -11.52
CA ILE A 21 -11.57 10.97 -11.17
C ILE A 21 -10.77 10.26 -10.08
N ALA A 22 -9.44 10.15 -10.25
CA ALA A 22 -8.56 9.52 -9.27
C ALA A 22 -8.59 10.28 -7.92
N ASP A 23 -8.61 11.62 -7.95
CA ASP A 23 -8.75 12.46 -6.76
C ASP A 23 -10.06 12.17 -6.02
N SER A 24 -11.16 12.10 -6.75
CA SER A 24 -12.47 11.78 -6.19
C SER A 24 -12.51 10.37 -5.57
N ILE A 25 -11.84 9.40 -6.19
CA ILE A 25 -11.76 8.03 -5.65
C ILE A 25 -10.97 8.04 -4.33
N LEU A 26 -9.79 8.67 -4.29
CA LEU A 26 -8.99 8.77 -3.07
C LEU A 26 -9.76 9.47 -1.93
N ASP A 27 -10.41 10.58 -2.23
CA ASP A 27 -11.22 11.31 -1.24
C ASP A 27 -12.40 10.45 -0.75
N ASN A 28 -13.10 9.73 -1.63
CA ASN A 28 -14.19 8.84 -1.25
C ASN A 28 -13.71 7.69 -0.35
N VAL A 29 -12.59 7.05 -0.67
CA VAL A 29 -12.03 5.99 0.18
C VAL A 29 -11.70 6.56 1.57
N LEU A 30 -11.05 7.71 1.64
CA LEU A 30 -10.69 8.33 2.91
C LEU A 30 -11.89 8.81 3.73
N ASN A 31 -12.97 9.20 3.09
CA ASN A 31 -14.17 9.70 3.77
C ASN A 31 -15.13 8.59 4.20
N LEU A 32 -15.20 7.49 3.45
CA LEU A 32 -16.19 6.44 3.66
C LEU A 32 -15.63 5.21 4.39
N TYR A 33 -14.35 4.89 4.17
CA TYR A 33 -13.75 3.64 4.66
C TYR A 33 -12.84 3.82 5.87
N GLN A 34 -12.43 5.06 6.20
CA GLN A 34 -11.47 5.28 7.28
C GLN A 34 -12.09 4.98 8.65
N THR A 35 -11.35 4.21 9.46
CA THR A 35 -11.65 3.92 10.85
C THR A 35 -11.05 4.99 11.77
N GLU A 36 -11.50 5.06 13.03
CA GLU A 36 -11.00 6.02 14.02
C GLU A 36 -9.49 5.88 14.30
N ASP A 37 -8.95 4.67 14.16
CA ASP A 37 -7.54 4.36 14.39
C ASP A 37 -6.67 4.46 13.13
N GLY A 38 -7.21 5.04 12.05
CA GLY A 38 -6.48 5.35 10.82
C GLY A 38 -6.30 4.18 9.85
N LEU A 39 -6.98 3.06 10.11
CA LEU A 39 -7.10 1.97 9.13
C LEU A 39 -8.25 2.26 8.15
N LEU A 40 -8.47 1.34 7.23
CA LEU A 40 -9.62 1.33 6.34
C LEU A 40 -10.46 0.09 6.61
N THR A 41 -11.75 0.15 6.37
CA THR A 41 -12.63 -1.02 6.35
C THR A 41 -12.49 -1.76 5.03
N GLU A 42 -12.79 -3.06 5.02
CA GLU A 42 -12.75 -3.86 3.79
C GLU A 42 -13.87 -3.51 2.81
N THR A 43 -15.03 -3.13 3.33
CA THR A 43 -16.21 -2.75 2.54
C THR A 43 -16.90 -1.52 3.11
N TYR A 44 -17.67 -0.84 2.24
CA TYR A 44 -18.58 0.22 2.67
C TYR A 44 -19.95 0.05 1.99
N PRO A 45 -21.05 0.09 2.76
CA PRO A 45 -21.07 0.09 4.22
C PRO A 45 -20.47 -1.19 4.81
N VAL A 46 -20.00 -1.13 6.07
CA VAL A 46 -19.46 -2.31 6.75
C VAL A 46 -20.55 -3.37 6.84
N ASN A 47 -20.24 -4.57 6.34
CA ASN A 47 -21.14 -5.71 6.44
C ASN A 47 -20.63 -6.70 7.51
N PRO A 48 -21.27 -6.77 8.68
CA PRO A 48 -20.84 -7.66 9.76
C PRO A 48 -20.95 -9.17 9.41
N ASP A 49 -21.79 -9.51 8.44
CA ASP A 49 -22.03 -10.89 8.01
C ASP A 49 -21.18 -11.28 6.79
N GLN A 50 -20.28 -10.41 6.36
CA GLN A 50 -19.45 -10.67 5.19
C GLN A 50 -18.51 -11.85 5.42
N LYS A 51 -18.69 -12.89 4.61
CA LYS A 51 -17.75 -14.01 4.53
C LYS A 51 -16.70 -13.72 3.47
N ILE A 52 -15.44 -13.80 3.85
CA ILE A 52 -14.33 -13.66 2.92
C ILE A 52 -13.94 -15.03 2.40
N THR A 53 -14.08 -15.22 1.10
CA THR A 53 -13.87 -16.50 0.42
C THR A 53 -12.64 -16.51 -0.49
N TYR A 54 -11.99 -15.37 -0.66
CA TYR A 54 -10.86 -15.21 -1.62
C TYR A 54 -9.46 -15.34 -0.99
N LEU A 55 -9.39 -15.75 0.28
CA LEU A 55 -8.09 -15.92 0.94
C LEU A 55 -7.35 -17.14 0.38
N ALA A 56 -6.07 -16.95 0.07
CA ALA A 56 -5.17 -18.04 -0.29
C ALA A 56 -5.15 -19.11 0.82
N GLY A 57 -5.30 -20.39 0.42
CA GLY A 57 -5.34 -21.50 1.37
C GLY A 57 -6.71 -21.82 1.95
N GLY A 58 -7.80 -21.19 1.49
CA GLY A 58 -9.16 -21.54 1.90
C GLY A 58 -9.51 -21.17 3.34
N ALA A 59 -8.70 -20.34 4.00
CA ALA A 59 -8.99 -19.84 5.33
C ALA A 59 -10.23 -18.93 5.28
N GLN A 60 -11.35 -19.39 5.85
CA GLN A 60 -12.51 -18.55 6.05
C GLN A 60 -12.29 -17.75 7.33
N GLN A 61 -12.25 -16.42 7.25
CA GLN A 61 -12.43 -15.61 8.45
C GLN A 61 -13.93 -15.52 8.76
N ASN A 62 -14.31 -16.17 9.86
CA ASN A 62 -15.65 -16.03 10.41
C ASN A 62 -15.66 -14.80 11.34
N GLY A 63 -16.49 -13.83 11.02
CA GLY A 63 -16.69 -12.63 11.84
C GLY A 63 -16.52 -11.31 11.07
N THR A 64 -16.89 -10.22 11.73
CA THR A 64 -16.77 -8.87 11.18
C THR A 64 -15.30 -8.48 11.05
N LEU A 65 -14.86 -8.14 9.84
CA LEU A 65 -13.55 -7.57 9.63
C LEU A 65 -13.49 -6.17 10.28
N LYS A 66 -12.48 -5.97 11.10
CA LYS A 66 -12.23 -4.69 11.79
C LYS A 66 -11.38 -3.73 10.97
N ALA A 67 -10.72 -4.25 9.94
CA ALA A 67 -9.89 -3.50 9.01
C ALA A 67 -9.83 -4.21 7.66
N SER A 68 -9.37 -3.51 6.64
CA SER A 68 -9.07 -4.12 5.34
C SER A 68 -7.82 -5.00 5.43
N PHE A 69 -7.69 -5.92 4.46
CA PHE A 69 -6.44 -6.63 4.25
C PHE A 69 -5.35 -5.68 3.74
N LEU A 70 -4.10 -6.13 3.83
CA LEU A 70 -2.93 -5.37 3.42
C LEU A 70 -3.00 -4.92 1.96
N TRP A 71 -3.39 -5.83 1.05
CA TRP A 71 -3.39 -5.53 -0.38
C TRP A 71 -4.32 -4.35 -0.74
N PRO A 72 -5.63 -4.35 -0.42
CA PRO A 72 -6.48 -3.19 -0.69
C PRO A 72 -6.01 -1.94 0.06
N TYR A 73 -5.47 -2.08 1.28
CA TYR A 73 -4.92 -0.94 2.02
C TYR A 73 -3.73 -0.31 1.27
N SER A 74 -2.78 -1.12 0.80
CA SER A 74 -1.58 -0.65 0.10
C SER A 74 -1.92 0.07 -1.21
N GLY A 75 -3.04 -0.25 -1.85
CA GLY A 75 -3.52 0.46 -3.03
C GLY A 75 -3.69 1.97 -2.82
N MET A 76 -3.98 2.41 -1.60
CA MET A 76 -4.00 3.85 -1.27
C MET A 76 -2.61 4.48 -1.29
N MET A 77 -1.56 3.74 -0.90
CA MET A 77 -0.17 4.19 -1.04
C MET A 77 0.18 4.37 -2.51
N SER A 78 -0.08 3.34 -3.33
CA SER A 78 0.16 3.39 -4.78
C SER A 78 -0.58 4.56 -5.44
N GLY A 79 -1.85 4.76 -5.11
CA GLY A 79 -2.64 5.89 -5.60
C GLY A 79 -2.06 7.25 -5.22
N CYS A 80 -1.67 7.45 -3.96
CA CYS A 80 -1.06 8.70 -3.51
C CYS A 80 0.30 8.97 -4.14
N VAL A 81 1.16 7.93 -4.28
CA VAL A 81 2.48 8.05 -4.92
C VAL A 81 2.31 8.42 -6.39
N ALA A 82 1.43 7.71 -7.12
CA ALA A 82 1.16 7.97 -8.53
C ALA A 82 0.58 9.39 -8.74
N MET A 83 -0.37 9.82 -7.92
CA MET A 83 -0.96 11.16 -8.01
C MET A 83 0.05 12.25 -7.68
N TYR A 84 0.90 12.04 -6.68
CA TYR A 84 1.98 12.99 -6.37
C TYR A 84 2.99 13.06 -7.50
N GLN A 85 3.38 11.94 -8.08
CA GLN A 85 4.28 11.87 -9.22
C GLN A 85 3.71 12.58 -10.46
N ALA A 86 2.43 12.33 -10.77
CA ALA A 86 1.78 12.88 -11.95
C ALA A 86 1.50 14.38 -11.85
N THR A 87 1.13 14.87 -10.66
CA THR A 87 0.63 16.23 -10.49
C THR A 87 1.61 17.17 -9.80
N GLY A 88 2.54 16.64 -8.99
CA GLY A 88 3.37 17.41 -8.07
C GLY A 88 2.58 18.07 -6.93
N ASP A 89 1.30 17.73 -6.76
CA ASP A 89 0.47 18.34 -5.73
C ASP A 89 0.78 17.77 -4.36
N LYS A 90 1.15 18.66 -3.43
CA LYS A 90 1.53 18.30 -2.06
C LYS A 90 0.37 17.70 -1.24
N LYS A 91 -0.89 17.85 -1.70
CA LYS A 91 -2.06 17.19 -1.10
C LYS A 91 -1.80 15.69 -0.95
N TYR A 92 -1.39 15.02 -2.03
CA TYR A 92 -1.18 13.55 -2.05
C TYR A 92 -0.03 13.12 -1.16
N LYS A 93 1.05 13.91 -1.13
CA LYS A 93 2.15 13.71 -0.17
C LYS A 93 1.66 13.80 1.27
N THR A 94 0.83 14.81 1.58
CA THR A 94 0.30 15.02 2.93
C THR A 94 -0.64 13.87 3.34
N ILE A 95 -1.52 13.43 2.45
CA ILE A 95 -2.39 12.28 2.67
C ILE A 95 -1.53 11.04 2.96
N LEU A 96 -0.54 10.77 2.10
CA LEU A 96 0.34 9.61 2.25
C LEU A 96 1.07 9.64 3.60
N GLU A 97 1.79 10.72 3.92
CA GLU A 97 2.64 10.81 5.12
C GLU A 97 1.85 10.90 6.43
N LYS A 98 0.63 11.49 6.42
CA LYS A 98 -0.13 11.75 7.65
C LYS A 98 -1.25 10.76 7.91
N ARG A 99 -1.71 10.05 6.89
CA ARG A 99 -2.85 9.13 7.01
C ARG A 99 -2.48 7.70 6.60
N ILE A 100 -1.93 7.51 5.39
CA ILE A 100 -1.75 6.17 4.83
C ILE A 100 -0.55 5.45 5.45
N LEU A 101 0.63 6.06 5.49
CA LEU A 101 1.81 5.41 6.05
C LEU A 101 1.66 5.04 7.53
N PRO A 102 1.10 5.89 8.42
CA PRO A 102 0.83 5.49 9.80
C PRO A 102 -0.11 4.29 9.94
N GLY A 103 -1.12 4.18 9.07
CA GLY A 103 -2.01 3.03 9.05
C GLY A 103 -1.33 1.77 8.48
N LEU A 104 -0.52 1.92 7.43
CA LEU A 104 0.26 0.83 6.85
C LEU A 104 1.22 0.22 7.87
N GLU A 105 1.87 1.04 8.72
CA GLU A 105 2.76 0.55 9.77
C GLU A 105 2.05 -0.36 10.80
N GLN A 106 0.73 -0.33 10.90
CA GLN A 106 -0.01 -1.25 11.77
C GLN A 106 -0.02 -2.70 11.25
N TYR A 107 0.40 -2.93 9.99
CA TYR A 107 0.58 -4.27 9.39
C TYR A 107 2.03 -4.76 9.50
N TRP A 108 2.95 -3.93 10.00
CA TRP A 108 4.38 -4.27 10.06
C TRP A 108 4.66 -5.34 11.12
N ASP A 109 5.10 -6.51 10.67
CA ASP A 109 5.56 -7.60 11.51
C ASP A 109 7.09 -7.55 11.63
N GLY A 110 7.55 -6.94 12.69
CA GLY A 110 8.97 -6.86 13.03
C GLY A 110 9.48 -8.01 13.89
N GLU A 111 8.60 -8.88 14.37
CA GLU A 111 8.97 -10.01 15.25
C GLU A 111 9.48 -11.21 14.45
N ARG A 112 8.87 -11.51 13.32
CA ARG A 112 9.31 -12.58 12.43
C ARG A 112 10.31 -12.05 11.40
N LEU A 113 11.51 -12.64 11.38
CA LEU A 113 12.56 -12.24 10.43
C LEU A 113 12.55 -13.09 9.14
N PRO A 114 12.90 -12.53 7.98
CA PRO A 114 13.04 -11.09 7.73
C PRO A 114 11.74 -10.33 7.98
N ALA A 115 11.81 -9.10 8.52
CA ALA A 115 10.64 -8.30 8.83
C ALA A 115 9.91 -7.82 7.56
N CYS A 116 8.57 -7.83 7.58
CA CYS A 116 7.75 -7.36 6.46
C CYS A 116 6.32 -7.02 6.92
N TYR A 117 5.48 -6.60 6.01
CA TYR A 117 4.05 -6.45 6.29
C TYR A 117 3.33 -7.80 6.21
N GLN A 118 2.49 -8.09 7.21
CA GLN A 118 1.58 -9.22 7.18
C GLN A 118 0.21 -8.81 6.62
N SER A 119 -0.59 -9.78 6.21
CA SER A 119 -1.85 -9.55 5.47
C SER A 119 -2.95 -8.83 6.26
N TYR A 120 -2.83 -8.73 7.59
CA TYR A 120 -3.81 -8.09 8.47
C TYR A 120 -3.10 -7.36 9.63
N PRO A 121 -3.69 -6.30 10.25
CA PRO A 121 -2.99 -5.52 11.26
C PRO A 121 -2.52 -6.35 12.45
N VAL A 122 -1.27 -6.13 12.90
CA VAL A 122 -0.61 -6.96 13.95
C VAL A 122 -1.34 -6.97 15.29
N LYS A 123 -2.09 -5.90 15.60
CA LYS A 123 -2.92 -5.85 16.82
C LYS A 123 -4.03 -6.89 16.87
N TYR A 124 -4.38 -7.51 15.75
CA TYR A 124 -5.37 -8.58 15.67
C TYR A 124 -4.73 -9.98 15.63
N GLY A 125 -3.44 -10.08 15.89
CA GLY A 125 -2.70 -11.33 15.94
C GLY A 125 -1.78 -11.54 14.76
N GLN A 126 -1.22 -12.74 14.70
CA GLN A 126 -0.30 -13.16 13.66
C GLN A 126 -1.07 -13.65 12.43
N HIS A 127 -0.74 -13.09 11.27
CA HIS A 127 -1.37 -13.42 9.99
C HIS A 127 -0.34 -13.84 8.94
N GLY A 128 -0.82 -14.28 7.77
CA GLY A 128 0.00 -14.63 6.62
C GLY A 128 0.85 -13.45 6.14
N ARG A 129 2.01 -13.77 5.59
CA ARG A 129 2.90 -12.80 4.93
C ARG A 129 3.06 -13.27 3.49
N TYR A 130 2.76 -12.40 2.55
CA TYR A 130 2.76 -12.73 1.13
C TYR A 130 3.81 -11.89 0.40
N TYR A 131 4.57 -12.52 -0.49
CA TYR A 131 5.65 -11.86 -1.22
C TYR A 131 5.12 -10.81 -2.18
N ASP A 132 4.05 -11.13 -2.90
CA ASP A 132 3.40 -10.24 -3.87
C ASP A 132 2.87 -8.95 -3.21
N ASP A 133 2.18 -9.04 -2.07
CA ASP A 133 1.75 -7.87 -1.30
C ASP A 133 2.94 -6.95 -0.97
N ASN A 134 4.04 -7.53 -0.50
CA ASN A 134 5.22 -6.78 -0.09
C ASN A 134 6.04 -6.26 -1.27
N ILE A 135 6.01 -6.92 -2.45
CA ILE A 135 6.63 -6.42 -3.68
C ILE A 135 6.03 -5.09 -4.09
N TRP A 136 4.70 -4.97 -4.14
CA TRP A 136 4.03 -3.73 -4.52
C TRP A 136 4.38 -2.58 -3.58
N ILE A 137 4.38 -2.83 -2.28
CA ILE A 137 4.73 -1.83 -1.27
C ILE A 137 6.21 -1.42 -1.40
N ALA A 138 7.12 -2.37 -1.67
CA ALA A 138 8.53 -2.06 -1.89
C ALA A 138 8.75 -1.17 -3.12
N LEU A 139 8.02 -1.43 -4.22
CA LEU A 139 8.05 -0.60 -5.43
C LEU A 139 7.56 0.82 -5.14
N ASP A 140 6.45 0.95 -4.42
CA ASP A 140 5.92 2.26 -4.01
C ASP A 140 6.90 3.05 -3.12
N TYR A 141 7.60 2.38 -2.19
CA TYR A 141 8.66 3.03 -1.40
C TYR A 141 9.84 3.46 -2.26
N CYS A 142 10.23 2.68 -3.27
CA CYS A 142 11.28 3.06 -4.22
C CYS A 142 10.87 4.32 -5.01
N ASP A 143 9.65 4.35 -5.53
CA ASP A 143 9.14 5.49 -6.28
C ASP A 143 9.00 6.72 -5.39
N TYR A 144 8.50 6.55 -4.18
CA TYR A 144 8.37 7.64 -3.23
C TYR A 144 9.75 8.18 -2.76
N TYR A 145 10.73 7.30 -2.59
CA TYR A 145 12.13 7.72 -2.39
C TYR A 145 12.65 8.53 -3.58
N ARG A 146 12.39 8.11 -4.81
CA ARG A 146 12.81 8.85 -6.03
C ARG A 146 12.24 10.26 -6.06
N LEU A 147 10.99 10.44 -5.60
CA LEU A 147 10.30 11.73 -5.55
C LEU A 147 10.77 12.63 -4.40
N THR A 148 11.07 12.05 -3.24
CA THR A 148 11.33 12.81 -1.99
C THR A 148 12.79 12.88 -1.59
N LYS A 149 13.61 11.92 -2.03
CA LYS A 149 15.01 11.70 -1.61
C LYS A 149 15.20 11.45 -0.11
N LYS A 150 14.12 11.10 0.62
CA LYS A 150 14.19 10.78 2.04
C LYS A 150 14.70 9.35 2.23
N ALA A 151 15.87 9.20 2.87
CA ALA A 151 16.57 7.92 3.03
C ALA A 151 15.74 6.85 3.77
N ASP A 152 14.80 7.24 4.63
CA ASP A 152 13.98 6.30 5.39
C ASP A 152 13.06 5.46 4.50
N TYR A 153 12.57 6.02 3.39
CA TYR A 153 11.80 5.25 2.42
C TYR A 153 12.64 4.22 1.67
N LEU A 154 13.91 4.56 1.36
CA LEU A 154 14.85 3.59 0.78
C LEU A 154 15.17 2.47 1.77
N LYS A 155 15.38 2.79 3.06
CA LYS A 155 15.62 1.78 4.10
C LYS A 155 14.45 0.80 4.22
N LYS A 156 13.20 1.33 4.17
CA LYS A 156 12.01 0.47 4.21
C LYS A 156 11.92 -0.42 2.97
N ALA A 157 12.20 0.11 1.77
CA ALA A 157 12.25 -0.67 0.54
C ALA A 157 13.31 -1.79 0.61
N ILE A 158 14.50 -1.51 1.18
CA ILE A 158 15.56 -2.51 1.36
C ILE A 158 15.11 -3.62 2.33
N ALA A 159 14.50 -3.26 3.46
CA ALA A 159 14.01 -4.25 4.41
C ALA A 159 12.94 -5.16 3.79
N LEU A 160 12.05 -4.61 2.97
CA LEU A 160 11.08 -5.41 2.22
C LEU A 160 11.74 -6.29 1.16
N TYR A 161 12.78 -5.77 0.47
CA TYR A 161 13.55 -6.56 -0.48
C TYR A 161 14.21 -7.79 0.17
N GLU A 162 14.75 -7.64 1.38
CA GLU A 162 15.32 -8.76 2.14
C GLU A 162 14.29 -9.87 2.39
N TYR A 163 13.06 -9.49 2.75
CA TYR A 163 11.96 -10.44 2.90
C TYR A 163 11.59 -11.08 1.55
N ILE A 164 11.39 -10.29 0.50
CA ILE A 164 11.01 -10.78 -0.83
C ILE A 164 12.06 -11.76 -1.35
N TYR A 165 13.34 -11.39 -1.24
CA TYR A 165 14.45 -12.23 -1.70
C TYR A 165 14.59 -13.54 -0.91
N SER A 166 14.14 -13.57 0.35
CA SER A 166 14.13 -14.81 1.15
C SER A 166 13.20 -15.89 0.58
N GLY A 167 12.28 -15.53 -0.30
CA GLY A 167 11.41 -16.46 -1.02
C GLY A 167 12.04 -17.07 -2.29
N TRP A 168 13.22 -16.59 -2.69
CA TRP A 168 13.91 -17.14 -3.87
C TRP A 168 14.28 -18.60 -3.68
N SER A 169 14.06 -19.40 -4.70
CA SER A 169 14.46 -20.80 -4.74
C SER A 169 15.15 -21.10 -6.06
N ASP A 170 16.37 -21.67 -6.00
CA ASP A 170 17.09 -22.10 -7.21
C ASP A 170 16.37 -23.24 -7.95
N GLU A 171 15.52 -24.00 -7.24
CA GLU A 171 14.73 -25.08 -7.84
C GLU A 171 13.49 -24.58 -8.57
N LEU A 172 12.84 -23.53 -8.02
CA LEU A 172 11.55 -23.03 -8.51
C LEU A 172 11.69 -21.76 -9.37
N GLY A 173 12.86 -21.11 -9.33
CA GLY A 173 13.14 -19.91 -10.12
C GLY A 173 12.49 -18.63 -9.57
N GLY A 174 12.27 -18.55 -8.29
CA GLY A 174 11.75 -17.37 -7.60
C GLY A 174 10.37 -17.54 -7.02
#